data_215adf2d9ffe7017c25b4f85a6091f39
#
_entry.id   215adf2d9ffe7017c25b4f85a6091f39
#
_cell.length_a   1.000
_cell.length_b   1.000
_cell.length_c   1.000
_cell.angle_alpha   90.00
_cell.angle_beta   90.00
_cell.angle_gamma   90.00
#
_symmetry.space_group_name_H-M   'P 1'
#
loop_
_entity.id
_entity.type
_entity.pdbx_description
1 polymer ?
#
loop_
_entity_poly.entity_id
_entity_poly.type
_entity_poly.pdbx_seq_one_letter_code
_entity_poly.pdbx_strand_id
1 'polypeptide(L)'
;MSNQNLIIYKFNSLYHILEEVGLDLNFNILLAESENSLNDKIKNLNKYLIISNKKHINIINLLVLNGNPVNIFRLVEKINIEFLKLQFNSQSEVKVNNYIIDLNSREMISKNIKLKLTEKEINTITYLLKSNKAVSIHELQEKVWSYQSDIETHTVETHIYRLRKKIFDAFEDNQFIISKKNGYQIK
;
A
#
# COMPACT_ATOMS: atom_id res chain seq x y z
N MET A 1 -12.37 -6.93 18.10
CA MET A 1 -11.99 -8.22 17.50
C MET A 1 -11.00 -7.97 16.39
N SER A 2 -9.88 -8.68 16.39
CA SER A 2 -8.80 -8.50 15.39
C SER A 2 -9.31 -8.91 14.01
N ASN A 3 -9.22 -8.00 13.04
CA ASN A 3 -9.65 -8.24 11.65
C ASN A 3 -8.54 -8.88 10.80
N GLN A 4 -7.55 -9.52 11.47
CA GLN A 4 -6.39 -10.16 10.86
C GLN A 4 -6.64 -11.66 10.75
N ASN A 5 -6.35 -12.26 9.60
CA ASN A 5 -6.60 -13.66 9.33
C ASN A 5 -5.32 -14.36 8.85
N LEU A 6 -4.89 -15.41 9.57
CA LEU A 6 -3.82 -16.30 9.18
C LEU A 6 -4.39 -17.48 8.45
N ILE A 7 -4.05 -17.67 7.17
CA ILE A 7 -4.44 -18.84 6.39
C ILE A 7 -3.26 -19.81 6.38
N ILE A 8 -3.43 -20.98 6.94
CA ILE A 8 -2.44 -22.06 6.92
C ILE A 8 -2.73 -22.92 5.69
N TYR A 9 -1.80 -22.87 4.72
CA TYR A 9 -2.00 -23.53 3.43
C TYR A 9 -1.18 -24.81 3.33
N LYS A 10 -1.90 -25.96 3.19
CA LYS A 10 -1.32 -27.32 3.07
C LYS A 10 -0.31 -27.66 4.18
N PHE A 11 -0.61 -27.22 5.42
CA PHE A 11 0.29 -27.44 6.56
C PHE A 11 -0.53 -27.76 7.83
N ASN A 12 -1.29 -28.85 7.79
CA ASN A 12 -2.25 -29.27 8.80
C ASN A 12 -1.63 -29.42 10.20
N SER A 13 -0.40 -29.94 10.30
CA SER A 13 0.27 -30.09 11.59
C SER A 13 0.48 -28.73 12.29
N LEU A 14 0.81 -27.67 11.55
CA LEU A 14 0.94 -26.33 12.12
C LEU A 14 -0.43 -25.80 12.58
N TYR A 15 -1.48 -26.05 11.81
CA TYR A 15 -2.83 -25.63 12.16
C TYR A 15 -3.24 -26.21 13.52
N HIS A 16 -3.12 -27.52 13.71
CA HIS A 16 -3.45 -28.19 14.97
C HIS A 16 -2.59 -27.72 16.14
N ILE A 17 -1.28 -27.53 15.93
CA ILE A 17 -0.41 -27.00 16.98
C ILE A 17 -0.88 -25.62 17.45
N LEU A 18 -1.24 -24.72 16.53
CA LEU A 18 -1.70 -23.39 16.90
C LEU A 18 -3.07 -23.38 17.57
N GLU A 19 -3.97 -24.32 17.22
CA GLU A 19 -5.23 -24.53 17.93
C GLU A 19 -5.04 -25.07 19.36
N GLU A 20 -4.16 -26.05 19.53
CA GLU A 20 -3.96 -26.73 20.81
C GLU A 20 -3.22 -25.89 21.84
N VAL A 21 -2.29 -25.03 21.39
CA VAL A 21 -1.43 -24.25 22.30
C VAL A 21 -2.23 -23.22 23.11
N GLY A 22 -3.50 -22.95 22.75
CA GLY A 22 -4.40 -22.07 23.53
C GLY A 22 -3.85 -20.67 23.75
N LEU A 23 -2.94 -20.21 22.87
CA LEU A 23 -2.39 -18.87 22.93
C LEU A 23 -3.48 -17.84 22.62
N ASP A 24 -3.48 -16.76 23.38
CA ASP A 24 -4.33 -15.59 23.08
C ASP A 24 -3.78 -14.89 21.80
N LEU A 25 -4.24 -15.40 20.65
CA LEU A 25 -3.77 -14.93 19.35
C LEU A 25 -4.53 -13.68 18.93
N ASN A 26 -3.80 -12.65 18.52
CA ASN A 26 -4.38 -11.41 17.99
C ASN A 26 -4.92 -11.55 16.54
N PHE A 27 -5.05 -12.76 16.02
CA PHE A 27 -5.53 -13.08 14.67
C PHE A 27 -6.34 -14.36 14.65
N ASN A 28 -7.21 -14.50 13.65
CA ASN A 28 -7.98 -15.72 13.41
C ASN A 28 -7.14 -16.71 12.58
N ILE A 29 -7.31 -18.00 12.84
CA ILE A 29 -6.62 -19.08 12.11
C ILE A 29 -7.61 -19.76 11.19
N LEU A 30 -7.21 -19.98 9.93
CA LEU A 30 -8.01 -20.66 8.90
C LEU A 30 -7.12 -21.69 8.20
N LEU A 31 -7.64 -22.91 8.02
CA LEU A 31 -6.96 -23.97 7.26
C LEU A 31 -7.43 -23.96 5.79
N ALA A 32 -6.48 -24.03 4.85
CA ALA A 32 -6.75 -24.24 3.44
C ALA A 32 -5.97 -25.46 2.93
N GLU A 33 -6.67 -26.53 2.58
CA GLU A 33 -6.05 -27.80 2.15
C GLU A 33 -5.85 -27.88 0.63
N SER A 34 -6.59 -27.07 -0.13
CA SER A 34 -6.53 -27.03 -1.58
C SER A 34 -6.42 -25.59 -2.10
N GLU A 35 -6.02 -25.44 -3.35
CA GLU A 35 -5.94 -24.14 -4.01
C GLU A 35 -7.33 -23.49 -4.15
N ASN A 36 -8.37 -24.26 -4.42
CA ASN A 36 -9.74 -23.75 -4.48
C ASN A 36 -10.18 -23.22 -3.10
N SER A 37 -9.94 -23.98 -2.03
CA SER A 37 -10.24 -23.55 -0.66
C SER A 37 -9.45 -22.30 -0.27
N LEU A 38 -8.19 -22.17 -0.70
CA LEU A 38 -7.39 -20.98 -0.49
C LEU A 38 -8.00 -19.76 -1.19
N ASN A 39 -8.32 -19.90 -2.48
CA ASN A 39 -8.88 -18.83 -3.30
C ASN A 39 -10.25 -18.35 -2.77
N ASP A 40 -11.10 -19.25 -2.33
CA ASP A 40 -12.41 -18.91 -1.76
C ASP A 40 -12.27 -18.13 -0.43
N LYS A 41 -11.30 -18.52 0.40
CA LYS A 41 -11.02 -17.78 1.64
C LYS A 41 -10.48 -16.38 1.36
N ILE A 42 -9.53 -16.26 0.43
CA ILE A 42 -8.92 -14.96 0.05
C ILE A 42 -9.96 -13.98 -0.48
N LYS A 43 -10.91 -14.44 -1.31
CA LYS A 43 -11.97 -13.57 -1.87
C LYS A 43 -12.79 -12.83 -0.82
N ASN A 44 -12.95 -13.43 0.35
CA ASN A 44 -13.81 -12.93 1.43
C ASN A 44 -13.02 -12.15 2.51
N LEU A 45 -11.71 -12.03 2.36
CA LEU A 45 -10.85 -11.43 3.38
C LEU A 45 -10.11 -10.20 2.85
N ASN A 46 -10.22 -9.10 3.57
CA ASN A 46 -9.50 -7.85 3.24
C ASN A 46 -8.05 -7.86 3.73
N LYS A 47 -7.79 -8.55 4.86
CA LYS A 47 -6.45 -8.62 5.48
C LYS A 47 -6.14 -10.05 5.83
N TYR A 48 -5.16 -10.61 5.16
CA TYR A 48 -4.72 -11.99 5.40
C TYR A 48 -3.21 -12.15 5.21
N LEU A 49 -2.65 -13.09 5.93
CA LEU A 49 -1.30 -13.63 5.76
C LEU A 49 -1.44 -15.12 5.48
N ILE A 50 -0.68 -15.64 4.52
CA ILE A 50 -0.65 -17.07 4.21
C ILE A 50 0.64 -17.66 4.76
N ILE A 51 0.56 -18.83 5.39
CA ILE A 51 1.73 -19.58 5.85
C ILE A 51 1.74 -20.97 5.23
N SER A 52 2.88 -21.40 4.72
CA SER A 52 3.08 -22.72 4.13
C SER A 52 4.50 -23.24 4.40
N ASN A 53 4.70 -24.54 4.34
CA ASN A 53 6.01 -25.18 4.39
C ASN A 53 6.74 -25.20 3.03
N LYS A 54 6.09 -24.74 1.96
CA LYS A 54 6.65 -24.68 0.60
C LYS A 54 6.45 -23.30 0.00
N LYS A 55 7.40 -22.91 -0.86
CA LYS A 55 7.29 -21.69 -1.66
C LYS A 55 6.29 -21.89 -2.80
N HIS A 56 5.36 -20.95 -2.97
CA HIS A 56 4.41 -20.91 -4.07
C HIS A 56 4.60 -19.61 -4.84
N ILE A 57 4.82 -19.70 -6.16
CA ILE A 57 5.27 -18.56 -6.99
C ILE A 57 4.18 -17.49 -7.13
N ASN A 58 2.91 -17.89 -7.16
CA ASN A 58 1.78 -17.00 -7.46
C ASN A 58 1.00 -16.56 -6.21
N ILE A 59 1.51 -16.84 -5.02
CA ILE A 59 0.83 -16.48 -3.76
C ILE A 59 1.47 -15.23 -3.17
N ILE A 60 0.69 -14.16 -3.06
CA ILE A 60 1.07 -12.93 -2.35
C ILE A 60 0.84 -13.10 -0.84
N ASN A 61 1.52 -12.31 -0.02
CA ASN A 61 1.44 -12.36 1.45
C ASN A 61 1.79 -13.75 2.01
N LEU A 62 2.74 -14.45 1.39
CA LEU A 62 3.16 -15.79 1.78
C LEU A 62 4.38 -15.75 2.71
N LEU A 63 4.23 -16.28 3.92
CA LEU A 63 5.31 -16.61 4.83
C LEU A 63 5.67 -18.09 4.68
N VAL A 64 6.90 -18.38 4.25
CA VAL A 64 7.37 -19.76 4.10
C VAL A 64 8.14 -20.17 5.36
N LEU A 65 7.73 -21.30 5.95
CA LEU A 65 8.49 -21.98 7.02
C LEU A 65 9.35 -23.05 6.40
N ASN A 66 10.64 -22.81 6.29
CA ASN A 66 11.62 -23.81 5.89
C ASN A 66 11.84 -24.79 7.05
N GLY A 67 11.92 -26.09 6.77
CA GLY A 67 11.89 -27.27 7.62
C GLY A 67 12.75 -27.37 8.90
N ASN A 68 13.19 -26.28 9.48
CA ASN A 68 13.87 -26.26 10.76
C ASN A 68 12.88 -26.22 11.93
N PRO A 69 13.19 -26.85 13.08
CA PRO A 69 12.37 -26.69 14.28
C PRO A 69 12.23 -25.21 14.63
N VAL A 70 10.99 -24.72 14.71
CA VAL A 70 10.70 -23.32 15.03
C VAL A 70 10.03 -23.27 16.40
N ASN A 71 10.55 -22.43 17.28
CA ASN A 71 9.89 -22.16 18.55
C ASN A 71 8.56 -21.47 18.29
N ILE A 72 7.47 -21.96 18.88
CA ILE A 72 6.10 -21.47 18.62
C ILE A 72 5.93 -19.99 18.97
N PHE A 73 6.51 -19.52 20.06
CA PHE A 73 6.41 -18.12 20.47
C PHE A 73 7.12 -17.19 19.48
N ARG A 74 8.31 -17.60 18.98
CA ARG A 74 9.01 -16.85 17.93
C ARG A 74 8.24 -16.86 16.60
N LEU A 75 7.52 -17.95 16.32
CA LEU A 75 6.68 -18.02 15.13
C LEU A 75 5.51 -17.03 15.23
N VAL A 76 4.81 -17.00 16.37
CA VAL A 76 3.71 -16.06 16.62
C VAL A 76 4.20 -14.61 16.56
N GLU A 77 5.35 -14.31 17.14
CA GLU A 77 5.99 -13.00 17.03
C GLU A 77 6.27 -12.62 15.57
N LYS A 78 6.83 -13.53 14.78
CA LYS A 78 7.09 -13.33 13.36
C LYS A 78 5.81 -13.09 12.56
N ILE A 79 4.75 -13.83 12.83
CA ILE A 79 3.42 -13.65 12.23
C ILE A 79 2.88 -12.24 12.55
N ASN A 80 2.96 -11.81 13.80
CA ASN A 80 2.53 -10.47 14.21
C ASN A 80 3.34 -9.36 13.50
N ILE A 81 4.65 -9.53 13.36
CA ILE A 81 5.51 -8.60 12.62
C ILE A 81 5.07 -8.52 11.15
N GLU A 82 4.78 -9.65 10.50
CA GLU A 82 4.32 -9.65 9.11
C GLU A 82 2.93 -8.98 8.97
N PHE A 83 2.01 -9.19 9.91
CA PHE A 83 0.74 -8.46 9.93
C PHE A 83 0.93 -6.95 10.09
N LEU A 84 1.85 -6.52 10.96
CA LEU A 84 2.17 -5.10 11.12
C LEU A 84 2.75 -4.51 9.82
N LYS A 85 3.63 -5.21 9.12
CA LYS A 85 4.14 -4.80 7.81
C LYS A 85 3.03 -4.65 6.78
N LEU A 86 2.12 -5.63 6.69
CA LEU A 86 0.98 -5.57 5.79
C LEU A 86 0.05 -4.39 6.10
N GLN A 87 -0.19 -4.13 7.38
CA GLN A 87 -0.97 -2.99 7.82
C GLN A 87 -0.28 -1.66 7.47
N PHE A 88 1.00 -1.54 7.73
CA PHE A 88 1.79 -0.36 7.41
C PHE A 88 1.79 -0.07 5.90
N ASN A 89 1.99 -1.10 5.08
CA ASN A 89 1.94 -0.96 3.62
C ASN A 89 0.55 -0.55 3.14
N SER A 90 -0.51 -1.18 3.66
CA SER A 90 -1.88 -0.84 3.26
C SER A 90 -2.32 0.57 3.68
N GLN A 91 -1.76 1.10 4.77
CA GLN A 91 -2.02 2.46 5.22
C GLN A 91 -1.26 3.51 4.40
N SER A 92 -0.18 3.11 3.75
CA SER A 92 0.62 4.01 2.90
C SER A 92 0.08 4.12 1.47
N GLU A 93 -0.85 3.27 1.07
CA GLU A 93 -1.41 3.29 -0.28
C GLU A 93 -2.62 4.23 -0.37
N VAL A 94 -2.52 5.20 -1.28
CA VAL A 94 -3.62 6.11 -1.64
C VAL A 94 -4.08 5.75 -3.04
N LYS A 95 -5.36 5.36 -3.18
CA LYS A 95 -5.97 5.09 -4.50
C LYS A 95 -6.54 6.37 -5.08
N VAL A 96 -6.18 6.64 -6.32
CA VAL A 96 -6.59 7.82 -7.07
C VAL A 96 -6.93 7.41 -8.49
N ASN A 97 -8.20 7.42 -8.86
CA ASN A 97 -8.64 6.95 -10.17
C ASN A 97 -8.10 5.54 -10.47
N ASN A 98 -7.29 5.40 -11.53
CA ASN A 98 -6.66 4.15 -11.94
C ASN A 98 -5.25 3.96 -11.36
N TYR A 99 -4.85 4.79 -10.40
CA TYR A 99 -3.52 4.78 -9.81
C TYR A 99 -3.54 4.36 -8.36
N ILE A 100 -2.46 3.71 -7.94
CA ILE A 100 -2.11 3.49 -6.55
C ILE A 100 -0.85 4.29 -6.27
N ILE A 101 -0.89 5.15 -5.27
CA ILE A 101 0.26 5.93 -4.82
C ILE A 101 0.72 5.33 -3.51
N ASP A 102 1.90 4.73 -3.50
CA ASP A 102 2.55 4.25 -2.28
C ASP A 102 3.43 5.37 -1.71
N LEU A 103 3.00 5.89 -0.58
CA LEU A 103 3.66 6.99 0.12
C LEU A 103 5.02 6.57 0.71
N ASN A 104 5.19 5.29 1.05
CA ASN A 104 6.43 4.77 1.64
C ASN A 104 7.51 4.57 0.58
N SER A 105 7.17 3.87 -0.50
CA SER A 105 8.09 3.66 -1.62
C SER A 105 8.23 4.90 -2.51
N ARG A 106 7.31 5.87 -2.36
CA ARG A 106 7.18 7.06 -3.22
C ARG A 106 6.99 6.68 -4.69
N GLU A 107 6.11 5.73 -4.92
CA GLU A 107 5.80 5.24 -6.26
C GLU A 107 4.34 5.47 -6.61
N MET A 108 4.09 5.89 -7.84
CA MET A 108 2.78 5.90 -8.47
C MET A 108 2.70 4.72 -9.43
N ILE A 109 1.68 3.89 -9.26
CA ILE A 109 1.56 2.61 -9.95
C ILE A 109 0.24 2.57 -10.71
N SER A 110 0.29 2.19 -11.98
CA SER A 110 -0.88 1.86 -12.79
C SER A 110 -0.56 0.68 -13.70
N LYS A 111 -1.45 -0.31 -13.73
CA LYS A 111 -1.21 -1.59 -14.42
C LYS A 111 0.12 -2.20 -13.94
N ASN A 112 1.12 -2.34 -14.80
CA ASN A 112 2.45 -2.86 -14.45
C ASN A 112 3.55 -1.78 -14.52
N ILE A 113 3.16 -0.51 -14.67
CA ILE A 113 4.09 0.62 -14.77
C ILE A 113 4.23 1.26 -13.40
N LYS A 114 5.49 1.53 -13.00
CA LYS A 114 5.85 2.20 -11.77
C LYS A 114 6.60 3.49 -12.08
N LEU A 115 6.14 4.58 -11.50
CA LEU A 115 6.76 5.88 -11.60
C LEU A 115 7.27 6.32 -10.22
N LYS A 116 8.57 6.50 -10.09
CA LYS A 116 9.19 7.02 -8.86
C LYS A 116 8.89 8.50 -8.72
N LEU A 117 8.43 8.93 -7.55
CA LEU A 117 8.13 10.32 -7.24
C LEU A 117 9.09 10.87 -6.18
N THR A 118 9.32 12.16 -6.21
CA THR A 118 10.01 12.87 -5.14
C THR A 118 9.04 13.15 -3.98
N GLU A 119 9.57 13.50 -2.83
CA GLU A 119 8.75 13.86 -1.66
C GLU A 119 7.82 15.04 -1.95
N LYS A 120 8.32 16.07 -2.63
CA LYS A 120 7.52 17.25 -3.00
C LYS A 120 6.41 16.91 -3.99
N GLU A 121 6.66 16.01 -4.94
CA GLU A 121 5.64 15.51 -5.88
C GLU A 121 4.55 14.73 -5.15
N ILE A 122 4.90 13.85 -4.21
CA ILE A 122 3.96 13.13 -3.34
C ILE A 122 3.12 14.11 -2.51
N ASN A 123 3.78 15.07 -1.84
CA ASN A 123 3.09 16.05 -1.00
C ASN A 123 2.12 16.89 -1.83
N THR A 124 2.51 17.28 -3.06
CA THR A 124 1.64 18.00 -4.00
C THR A 124 0.40 17.17 -4.34
N ILE A 125 0.59 15.93 -4.79
CA ILE A 125 -0.52 15.05 -5.15
C ILE A 125 -1.44 14.82 -3.94
N THR A 126 -0.86 14.51 -2.78
CA THR A 126 -1.63 14.25 -1.56
C THR A 126 -2.43 15.47 -1.11
N TYR A 127 -1.86 16.67 -1.24
CA TYR A 127 -2.55 17.92 -0.90
C TYR A 127 -3.71 18.21 -1.86
N LEU A 128 -3.46 18.07 -3.17
CA LEU A 128 -4.49 18.23 -4.20
C LEU A 128 -5.64 17.23 -4.04
N LEU A 129 -5.34 15.98 -3.62
CA LEU A 129 -6.35 14.97 -3.37
C LEU A 129 -7.24 15.28 -2.17
N LYS A 130 -6.67 15.82 -1.11
CA LYS A 130 -7.42 16.21 0.09
C LYS A 130 -8.32 17.41 -0.15
N SER A 131 -8.02 18.19 -1.17
CA SER A 131 -8.79 19.37 -1.54
C SER A 131 -9.91 19.01 -2.51
N ASN A 132 -11.16 19.27 -2.13
CA ASN A 132 -12.32 19.04 -3.02
C ASN A 132 -12.52 20.14 -4.07
N LYS A 133 -11.59 21.10 -4.14
CA LYS A 133 -11.63 22.26 -5.05
C LYS A 133 -10.24 22.50 -5.66
N ALA A 134 -10.20 23.33 -6.69
CA ALA A 134 -8.91 23.77 -7.25
C ALA A 134 -8.10 24.53 -6.21
N VAL A 135 -6.83 24.15 -6.05
CA VAL A 135 -5.88 24.72 -5.10
C VAL A 135 -5.04 25.78 -5.82
N SER A 136 -4.97 26.97 -5.26
CA SER A 136 -4.20 28.06 -5.85
C SER A 136 -2.69 27.81 -5.77
N ILE A 137 -1.92 28.50 -6.62
CA ILE A 137 -0.45 28.44 -6.61
C ILE A 137 0.09 28.89 -5.25
N HIS A 138 -0.47 29.97 -4.72
CA HIS A 138 -0.08 30.52 -3.42
C HIS A 138 -0.35 29.53 -2.28
N GLU A 139 -1.51 28.87 -2.28
CA GLU A 139 -1.86 27.86 -1.29
C GLU A 139 -0.92 26.63 -1.37
N LEU A 140 -0.58 26.17 -2.58
CA LEU A 140 0.41 25.13 -2.79
C LEU A 140 1.78 25.54 -2.25
N GLN A 141 2.22 26.77 -2.55
CA GLN A 141 3.48 27.32 -2.08
C GLN A 141 3.57 27.30 -0.56
N GLU A 142 2.55 27.76 0.13
CA GLU A 142 2.49 27.79 1.59
C GLU A 142 2.44 26.38 2.20
N LYS A 143 1.53 25.53 1.73
CA LYS A 143 1.21 24.25 2.37
C LYS A 143 2.12 23.09 1.96
N VAL A 144 2.69 23.12 0.76
CA VAL A 144 3.55 22.03 0.25
C VAL A 144 5.01 22.39 0.32
N TRP A 145 5.37 23.64 0.00
CA TRP A 145 6.77 24.06 -0.01
C TRP A 145 7.22 24.73 1.28
N SER A 146 6.28 25.11 2.17
CA SER A 146 6.57 25.76 3.47
C SER A 146 7.40 27.04 3.34
N TYR A 147 7.28 27.74 2.23
CA TYR A 147 7.99 28.98 1.99
C TYR A 147 7.17 30.18 2.45
N GLN A 148 7.76 31.04 3.26
CA GLN A 148 7.27 32.39 3.49
C GLN A 148 7.38 33.20 2.20
N SER A 149 6.57 34.20 2.05
CA SER A 149 6.09 34.96 0.89
C SER A 149 7.09 35.44 -0.20
N ASP A 150 8.38 35.12 -0.15
CA ASP A 150 9.40 35.76 -1.00
C ASP A 150 9.93 34.91 -2.15
N ILE A 151 9.38 33.68 -2.37
CA ILE A 151 9.78 32.85 -3.51
C ILE A 151 8.79 33.02 -4.64
N GLU A 152 9.31 33.28 -5.82
CA GLU A 152 8.56 33.47 -7.07
C GLU A 152 7.57 32.32 -7.32
N THR A 153 6.33 32.66 -7.56
CA THR A 153 5.25 31.71 -7.91
C THR A 153 5.59 30.83 -9.10
N HIS A 154 6.49 31.25 -9.98
CA HIS A 154 7.03 30.47 -11.09
C HIS A 154 7.71 29.16 -10.69
N THR A 155 8.21 29.05 -9.46
CA THR A 155 8.81 27.79 -8.96
C THR A 155 7.75 26.69 -8.83
N VAL A 156 6.58 27.00 -8.27
CA VAL A 156 5.48 26.02 -8.10
C VAL A 156 4.94 25.60 -9.46
N GLU A 157 4.72 26.55 -10.37
CA GLU A 157 4.24 26.27 -11.74
C GLU A 157 5.21 25.35 -12.48
N THR A 158 6.52 25.61 -12.38
CA THR A 158 7.55 24.77 -12.99
C THR A 158 7.53 23.36 -12.41
N HIS A 159 7.35 23.19 -11.09
CA HIS A 159 7.25 21.89 -10.46
C HIS A 159 5.99 21.14 -10.91
N ILE A 160 4.83 21.79 -10.97
CA ILE A 160 3.60 21.19 -11.47
C ILE A 160 3.74 20.80 -12.95
N TYR A 161 4.33 21.64 -13.79
CA TYR A 161 4.59 21.32 -15.18
C TYR A 161 5.48 20.07 -15.32
N ARG A 162 6.60 20.00 -14.57
CA ARG A 162 7.49 18.84 -14.58
C ARG A 162 6.80 17.57 -14.09
N LEU A 163 5.98 17.67 -13.03
CA LEU A 163 5.21 16.54 -12.53
C LEU A 163 4.20 16.04 -13.55
N ARG A 164 3.45 16.94 -14.19
CA ARG A 164 2.52 16.58 -15.28
C ARG A 164 3.22 15.91 -16.45
N LYS A 165 4.36 16.47 -16.88
CA LYS A 165 5.16 15.86 -17.95
C LYS A 165 5.63 14.47 -17.58
N LYS A 166 6.14 14.29 -16.37
CA LYS A 166 6.62 13.01 -15.84
C LYS A 166 5.52 11.94 -15.79
N ILE A 167 4.30 12.34 -15.39
CA ILE A 167 3.12 11.45 -15.39
C ILE A 167 2.71 11.11 -16.83
N PHE A 168 2.71 12.10 -17.72
CA PHE A 168 2.42 11.87 -19.14
C PHE A 168 3.43 10.93 -19.81
N ASP A 169 4.71 11.14 -19.57
CA ASP A 169 5.79 10.29 -20.14
C ASP A 169 5.69 8.83 -19.65
N ALA A 170 5.19 8.60 -18.42
CA ALA A 170 5.07 7.25 -17.87
C ALA A 170 3.74 6.57 -18.20
N PHE A 171 2.63 7.29 -18.22
CA PHE A 171 1.28 6.72 -18.27
C PHE A 171 0.43 7.23 -19.44
N GLU A 172 0.96 8.14 -20.26
CA GLU A 172 0.25 8.83 -21.35
C GLU A 172 -0.99 9.61 -20.86
N ASP A 173 -1.01 9.98 -19.57
CA ASP A 173 -2.10 10.72 -18.93
C ASP A 173 -1.76 12.20 -18.76
N ASN A 174 -2.39 13.05 -19.58
CA ASN A 174 -2.28 14.50 -19.49
C ASN A 174 -3.39 15.15 -18.65
N GLN A 175 -4.32 14.35 -18.10
CA GLN A 175 -5.49 14.81 -17.37
C GLN A 175 -5.43 14.56 -15.87
N PHE A 176 -4.43 13.87 -15.37
CA PHE A 176 -4.30 13.56 -13.94
C PHE A 176 -4.31 14.83 -13.07
N ILE A 177 -3.52 15.85 -13.44
CA ILE A 177 -3.57 17.17 -12.81
C ILE A 177 -4.09 18.17 -13.86
N ILE A 178 -5.26 18.74 -13.61
CA ILE A 178 -5.88 19.72 -14.50
C ILE A 178 -5.69 21.14 -13.97
N SER A 179 -5.49 22.09 -14.91
CA SER A 179 -5.48 23.51 -14.60
C SER A 179 -6.92 24.04 -14.61
N LYS A 180 -7.27 24.81 -13.62
CA LYS A 180 -8.53 25.56 -13.49
C LYS A 180 -8.23 27.04 -13.40
N LYS A 181 -9.26 27.88 -13.54
CA LYS A 181 -9.13 29.34 -13.46
C LYS A 181 -8.40 29.78 -12.18
N ASN A 182 -8.58 29.08 -11.07
CA ASN A 182 -8.07 29.46 -9.75
C ASN A 182 -6.96 28.52 -9.22
N GLY A 183 -6.33 27.71 -10.09
CA GLY A 183 -5.23 26.82 -9.66
C GLY A 183 -5.28 25.42 -10.28
N TYR A 184 -4.88 24.41 -9.50
CA TYR A 184 -4.74 23.03 -9.95
C TYR A 184 -5.63 22.08 -9.15
N GLN A 185 -6.07 21.02 -9.78
CA GLN A 185 -6.92 19.99 -9.18
C GLN A 185 -6.59 18.63 -9.80
N ILE A 186 -6.70 17.55 -9.02
CA ILE A 186 -6.71 16.18 -9.56
C ILE A 186 -8.11 15.90 -10.11
N LYS A 187 -8.14 15.30 -11.30
CA LYS A 187 -9.39 14.97 -12.00
C LYS A 187 -10.12 13.85 -11.27
#